data_6422f9ffc69d7568437748d00089b106
#
_entry.id   6422f9ffc69d7568437748d00089b106
#
_cell.length_a   1.000
_cell.length_b   1.000
_cell.length_c   1.000
_cell.angle_alpha   90.00
_cell.angle_beta   90.00
_cell.angle_gamma   90.00
#
_symmetry.space_group_name_H-M   'P 1'
#
loop_
_entity.id
_entity.type
_entity.pdbx_description
1 polymer ?
#
loop_
_entity_poly.entity_id
_entity_poly.type
_entity_poly.pdbx_seq_one_letter_code
_entity_poly.pdbx_strand_id
1 'polypeptide(L)'
;MNLAVRVKLNRSALRQEVAAQLPRVIGDTVKKDLYNKFLSIKSLFIKEFEKHPITEEVRAGASSPNISGILSGYGNLYSFFGFDEADPTSGVMRLLNEMQFSFTNFNRRQMA
;
A
#
# COMPACT_ATOMS: atom_id res chain seq x y z
N MET A 1 10.31 33.12 -35.04
CA MET A 1 10.90 34.13 -34.17
C MET A 1 12.34 33.74 -33.89
N ASN A 2 13.20 34.49 -34.43
CA ASN A 2 14.56 34.26 -34.09
C ASN A 2 14.75 34.71 -32.65
N LEU A 3 14.84 33.80 -31.76
CA LEU A 3 15.24 34.10 -30.42
C LEU A 3 16.67 34.57 -30.51
N ALA A 4 16.77 35.87 -30.70
CA ALA A 4 18.06 36.52 -30.58
C ALA A 4 18.68 36.36 -29.18
N VAL A 5 17.93 35.76 -28.27
CA VAL A 5 18.48 35.34 -26.99
C VAL A 5 19.21 34.05 -27.20
N ARG A 6 20.39 34.13 -27.72
CA ARG A 6 21.35 33.05 -27.58
C ARG A 6 21.71 33.02 -26.08
N VAL A 7 20.98 32.25 -25.37
CA VAL A 7 21.40 31.88 -24.05
C VAL A 7 22.65 31.03 -24.26
N LYS A 8 23.80 31.62 -23.99
CA LYS A 8 25.01 30.81 -23.84
C LYS A 8 24.81 29.95 -22.63
N LEU A 9 24.27 28.79 -22.86
CA LEU A 9 24.16 27.79 -21.83
C LEU A 9 25.57 27.31 -21.53
N ASN A 10 26.03 27.64 -20.36
CA ASN A 10 27.18 26.96 -19.80
C ASN A 10 26.73 25.53 -19.50
N ARG A 11 27.03 24.62 -20.42
CA ARG A 11 26.59 23.23 -20.32
C ARG A 11 27.07 22.55 -19.04
N SER A 12 28.23 22.92 -18.57
CA SER A 12 28.80 22.37 -17.34
C SER A 12 28.00 22.81 -16.13
N ALA A 13 27.70 24.12 -16.04
CA ALA A 13 26.86 24.65 -14.95
C ALA A 13 25.45 24.08 -15.00
N LEU A 14 24.87 23.94 -16.19
CA LEU A 14 23.57 23.35 -16.37
C LEU A 14 23.52 21.90 -15.92
N ARG A 15 24.54 21.10 -16.30
CA ARG A 15 24.63 19.71 -15.87
C ARG A 15 24.75 19.60 -14.35
N GLN A 16 25.52 20.46 -13.72
CA GLN A 16 25.67 20.47 -12.28
C GLN A 16 24.34 20.82 -11.60
N GLU A 17 23.64 21.82 -12.12
CA GLU A 17 22.35 22.23 -11.59
C GLU A 17 21.31 21.14 -11.76
N VAL A 18 21.22 20.54 -12.93
CA VAL A 18 20.30 19.42 -13.19
C VAL A 18 20.64 18.22 -12.32
N ALA A 19 21.92 17.89 -12.18
CA ALA A 19 22.36 16.80 -11.34
C ALA A 19 22.04 17.03 -9.86
N ALA A 20 22.05 18.31 -9.42
CA ALA A 20 21.70 18.65 -8.05
C ALA A 20 20.18 18.63 -7.81
N GLN A 21 19.39 19.11 -8.79
CA GLN A 21 17.94 19.26 -8.64
C GLN A 21 17.16 18.02 -9.07
N LEU A 22 17.64 17.26 -10.04
CA LEU A 22 16.93 16.14 -10.63
C LEU A 22 16.58 15.05 -9.61
N PRO A 23 17.49 14.60 -8.74
CA PRO A 23 17.13 13.61 -7.72
C PRO A 23 16.02 14.07 -6.80
N ARG A 24 16.02 15.36 -6.47
CA ARG A 24 14.99 15.94 -5.62
C ARG A 24 13.62 15.94 -6.31
N VAL A 25 13.58 16.42 -7.56
CA VAL A 25 12.33 16.47 -8.34
C VAL A 25 11.79 15.07 -8.61
N ILE A 26 12.64 14.15 -9.02
CA ILE A 26 12.26 12.75 -9.25
C ILE A 26 11.81 12.11 -7.94
N GLY A 27 12.55 12.36 -6.86
CA GLY A 27 12.21 11.81 -5.55
C GLY A 27 10.82 12.24 -5.09
N ASP A 28 10.49 13.51 -5.21
CA ASP A 28 9.17 14.03 -4.81
C ASP A 28 8.06 13.45 -5.69
N THR A 29 8.28 13.36 -6.99
CA THR A 29 7.31 12.79 -7.93
C THR A 29 7.08 11.31 -7.64
N VAL A 30 8.14 10.55 -7.43
CA VAL A 30 8.08 9.12 -7.13
C VAL A 30 7.39 8.88 -5.80
N LYS A 31 7.71 9.65 -4.78
CA LYS A 31 7.06 9.55 -3.46
C LYS A 31 5.55 9.75 -3.57
N LYS A 32 5.14 10.79 -4.28
CA LYS A 32 3.73 11.10 -4.48
C LYS A 32 3.02 9.98 -5.23
N ASP A 33 3.62 9.48 -6.29
CA ASP A 33 3.07 8.42 -7.10
C ASP A 33 2.94 7.11 -6.31
N LEU A 34 3.98 6.74 -5.59
CA LEU A 34 3.98 5.54 -4.76
C LEU A 34 2.98 5.65 -3.61
N TYR A 35 2.85 6.81 -3.01
CA TYR A 35 1.87 7.04 -1.96
C TYR A 35 0.44 6.84 -2.48
N ASN A 36 0.14 7.41 -3.65
CA ASN A 36 -1.17 7.25 -4.28
C ASN A 36 -1.44 5.79 -4.64
N LYS A 37 -0.45 5.07 -5.14
CA LYS A 37 -0.57 3.64 -5.42
C LYS A 37 -0.77 2.83 -4.15
N PHE A 38 -0.08 3.18 -3.09
CA PHE A 38 -0.27 2.54 -1.79
C PHE A 38 -1.72 2.71 -1.30
N LEU A 39 -2.26 3.93 -1.38
CA LEU A 39 -3.65 4.17 -0.97
C LEU A 39 -4.64 3.34 -1.79
N SER A 40 -4.41 3.22 -3.09
CA SER A 40 -5.25 2.41 -3.97
C SER A 40 -5.18 0.94 -3.62
N ILE A 41 -3.99 0.42 -3.39
CA ILE A 41 -3.77 -0.98 -3.00
C ILE A 41 -4.39 -1.25 -1.63
N LYS A 42 -4.19 -0.35 -0.67
CA LYS A 42 -4.79 -0.47 0.67
C LYS A 42 -6.30 -0.55 0.58
N SER A 43 -6.93 0.32 -0.20
CA SER A 43 -8.37 0.32 -0.42
C SER A 43 -8.84 -1.01 -1.03
N LEU A 44 -8.09 -1.53 -1.99
CA LEU A 44 -8.39 -2.80 -2.62
C LEU A 44 -8.30 -3.96 -1.63
N PHE A 45 -7.26 -4.01 -0.82
CA PHE A 45 -7.09 -5.03 0.21
C PHE A 45 -8.24 -5.03 1.21
N ILE A 46 -8.65 -3.85 1.66
CA ILE A 46 -9.76 -3.72 2.59
C ILE A 46 -11.04 -4.26 1.98
N LYS A 47 -11.34 -3.91 0.74
CA LYS A 47 -12.53 -4.39 0.04
C LYS A 47 -12.50 -5.90 -0.16
N GLU A 48 -11.35 -6.44 -0.60
CA GLU A 48 -11.19 -7.88 -0.79
C GLU A 48 -11.33 -8.64 0.52
N PHE A 49 -10.76 -8.12 1.58
CA PHE A 49 -10.87 -8.74 2.90
C PHE A 49 -12.32 -8.75 3.38
N GLU A 50 -13.05 -7.64 3.25
CA GLU A 50 -14.43 -7.55 3.70
C GLU A 50 -15.36 -8.52 2.96
N LYS A 51 -15.09 -8.75 1.69
CA LYS A 51 -15.94 -9.61 0.83
C LYS A 51 -15.49 -11.05 0.80
N HIS A 52 -14.33 -11.34 1.36
CA HIS A 52 -13.78 -12.69 1.26
C HIS A 52 -14.65 -13.69 2.02
N PRO A 53 -14.95 -14.86 1.43
CA PRO A 53 -15.78 -15.87 2.09
C PRO A 53 -15.24 -16.33 3.45
N ILE A 54 -13.94 -16.41 3.61
CA ILE A 54 -13.31 -16.73 4.89
C ILE A 54 -13.64 -15.67 5.94
N THR A 55 -13.58 -14.40 5.56
CA THR A 55 -13.92 -13.29 6.46
C THR A 55 -15.38 -13.34 6.87
N GLU A 56 -16.26 -13.59 5.90
CA GLU A 56 -17.69 -13.71 6.18
C GLU A 56 -17.99 -14.87 7.15
N GLU A 57 -17.36 -16.01 6.93
CA GLU A 57 -17.54 -17.17 7.79
C GLU A 57 -17.05 -16.92 9.21
N VAL A 58 -15.87 -16.34 9.37
CA VAL A 58 -15.32 -16.01 10.68
C VAL A 58 -16.14 -14.95 11.38
N ARG A 59 -16.59 -13.93 10.63
CA ARG A 59 -17.43 -12.86 11.19
C ARG A 59 -18.79 -13.33 11.65
N ALA A 60 -19.36 -14.31 10.96
CA ALA A 60 -20.65 -14.87 11.32
C ALA A 60 -20.60 -15.71 12.61
N GLY A 61 -19.42 -16.09 13.06
CA GLY A 61 -19.23 -16.72 14.37
C GLY A 61 -19.47 -18.23 14.39
N ALA A 62 -19.67 -18.77 15.60
CA ALA A 62 -19.74 -20.20 15.83
C ALA A 62 -20.94 -20.88 15.15
N SER A 63 -21.98 -20.14 14.87
CA SER A 63 -23.18 -20.67 14.20
C SER A 63 -23.16 -20.51 12.69
N SER A 64 -22.05 -19.99 12.12
CA SER A 64 -21.94 -19.80 10.70
C SER A 64 -21.98 -21.13 9.94
N PRO A 65 -22.69 -21.19 8.81
CA PRO A 65 -22.46 -22.29 7.88
C PRO A 65 -21.05 -22.20 7.31
N ASN A 66 -20.60 -23.28 6.65
CA ASN A 66 -19.28 -23.32 6.02
C ASN A 66 -19.28 -22.51 4.70
N ILE A 67 -19.34 -21.18 4.82
CA ILE A 67 -19.49 -20.25 3.70
C ILE A 67 -18.32 -20.40 2.72
N SER A 68 -17.10 -20.50 3.25
CA SER A 68 -15.89 -20.58 2.42
C SER A 68 -15.72 -21.95 1.76
N GLY A 69 -16.35 -22.99 2.29
CA GLY A 69 -16.19 -24.34 1.82
C GLY A 69 -14.85 -25.00 2.17
N ILE A 70 -14.00 -24.32 2.92
CA ILE A 70 -12.65 -24.82 3.21
C ILE A 70 -12.68 -26.09 4.04
N LEU A 71 -13.59 -26.19 5.01
CA LEU A 71 -13.67 -27.35 5.89
C LEU A 71 -14.55 -28.47 5.33
N SER A 72 -15.02 -28.35 4.11
CA SER A 72 -15.78 -29.43 3.41
C SER A 72 -16.98 -29.94 4.21
N GLY A 73 -17.67 -29.07 4.95
CA GLY A 73 -18.85 -29.41 5.72
C GLY A 73 -18.59 -29.80 7.17
N TYR A 74 -17.36 -29.80 7.63
CA TYR A 74 -17.01 -30.13 9.01
C TYR A 74 -16.92 -28.88 9.89
N GLY A 75 -18.04 -28.24 10.14
CA GLY A 75 -18.09 -27.05 11.00
C GLY A 75 -17.79 -25.78 10.24
N ASN A 76 -17.21 -24.79 10.92
CA ASN A 76 -16.85 -23.52 10.32
C ASN A 76 -15.48 -23.06 10.80
N LEU A 77 -14.92 -22.07 10.10
CA LEU A 77 -13.57 -21.58 10.39
C LEU A 77 -13.48 -20.87 11.74
N TYR A 78 -14.54 -20.19 12.17
CA TYR A 78 -14.54 -19.55 13.48
C TYR A 78 -14.27 -20.56 14.59
N SER A 79 -15.03 -21.65 14.61
CA SER A 79 -14.85 -22.72 15.59
C SER A 79 -13.56 -23.49 15.40
N PHE A 80 -13.15 -23.70 14.17
CA PHE A 80 -11.92 -24.41 13.85
C PHE A 80 -10.69 -23.67 14.39
N PHE A 81 -10.63 -22.37 14.24
CA PHE A 81 -9.54 -21.58 14.78
C PHE A 81 -9.61 -21.35 16.29
N GLY A 82 -10.74 -21.70 16.91
CA GLY A 82 -10.90 -21.56 18.36
C GLY A 82 -11.09 -20.12 18.83
N PHE A 83 -11.65 -19.26 18.00
CA PHE A 83 -11.95 -17.90 18.41
C PHE A 83 -13.00 -17.90 19.51
N ASP A 84 -12.82 -17.04 20.51
CA ASP A 84 -13.77 -16.81 21.59
C ASP A 84 -14.36 -15.40 21.57
N GLU A 85 -13.83 -14.52 20.75
CA GLU A 85 -14.32 -13.16 20.58
C GLU A 85 -15.44 -13.09 19.54
N ALA A 86 -16.32 -12.10 19.68
CA ALA A 86 -17.52 -11.99 18.84
C ALA A 86 -17.21 -11.75 17.36
N ASP A 87 -16.19 -10.91 17.06
CA ASP A 87 -15.77 -10.63 15.68
C ASP A 87 -14.23 -10.51 15.64
N PRO A 88 -13.54 -11.64 15.44
CA PRO A 88 -12.09 -11.60 15.35
C PRO A 88 -11.58 -10.86 14.10
N THR A 89 -12.42 -10.64 13.09
CA THR A 89 -12.01 -9.91 11.88
C THR A 89 -11.84 -8.42 12.12
N SER A 90 -12.44 -7.88 13.19
CA SER A 90 -12.32 -6.45 13.51
C SER A 90 -10.88 -6.04 13.79
N GLY A 91 -10.09 -6.90 14.42
CA GLY A 91 -8.67 -6.65 14.66
C GLY A 91 -7.88 -6.54 13.37
N VAL A 92 -8.14 -7.43 12.41
CA VAL A 92 -7.49 -7.40 11.10
C VAL A 92 -7.91 -6.15 10.32
N MET A 93 -9.19 -5.79 10.35
CA MET A 93 -9.68 -4.57 9.72
C MET A 93 -9.01 -3.33 10.28
N ARG A 94 -8.85 -3.28 11.60
CA ARG A 94 -8.14 -2.17 12.24
C ARG A 94 -6.69 -2.09 11.78
N LEU A 95 -5.99 -3.21 11.73
CA LEU A 95 -4.62 -3.26 11.24
C LEU A 95 -4.52 -2.78 9.78
N LEU A 96 -5.45 -3.21 8.94
CA LEU A 96 -5.48 -2.77 7.55
C LEU A 96 -5.72 -1.27 7.44
N ASN A 97 -6.63 -0.73 8.24
CA ASN A 97 -6.92 0.70 8.24
C ASN A 97 -5.76 1.53 8.79
N GLU A 98 -5.00 0.99 9.73
CA GLU A 98 -3.86 1.67 10.34
C GLU A 98 -2.57 1.55 9.53
N MET A 99 -2.55 0.74 8.47
CA MET A 99 -1.36 0.64 7.62
C MET A 99 -0.98 1.99 7.07
N GLN A 100 0.28 2.33 7.22
CA GLN A 100 0.84 3.58 6.75
C GLN A 100 2.03 3.31 5.85
N PHE A 101 2.25 4.25 4.94
CA PHE A 101 3.38 4.21 4.03
C PHE A 101 4.25 5.42 4.32
N SER A 102 5.52 5.18 4.59
CA SER A 102 6.47 6.25 4.83
C SER A 102 7.73 6.04 3.99
N PHE A 103 8.36 7.14 3.62
CA PHE A 103 9.63 7.11 2.94
C PHE A 103 10.75 7.41 3.91
N THR A 104 11.79 6.60 3.83
CA THR A 104 13.08 6.92 4.44
C THR A 104 13.91 7.66 3.41
N ASN A 105 14.48 8.80 3.79
CA ASN A 105 15.37 9.53 2.89
C ASN A 105 16.64 8.72 2.67
N PHE A 106 16.89 8.43 1.40
CA PHE A 106 18.12 7.76 1.01
C PHE A 106 19.27 8.76 0.99
N ASN A 107 20.41 8.38 1.53
CA ASN A 107 21.66 9.07 1.29
C ASN A 107 22.47 8.32 0.24
N ARG A 108 23.59 8.90 -0.22
CA ARG A 108 24.42 8.28 -1.25
C ARG A 108 24.91 6.87 -0.90
N ARG A 109 25.13 6.61 0.38
CA ARG A 109 25.61 5.31 0.85
C ARG A 109 24.52 4.23 0.76
N GLN A 110 23.29 4.63 0.95
CA GLN A 110 22.14 3.71 0.86
C GLN A 110 21.77 3.38 -0.58
N MET A 111 22.13 4.26 -1.52
CA MET A 111 21.85 4.06 -2.94
C MET A 111 22.95 3.31 -3.68
N ALA A 112 24.10 3.14 -3.06
CA ALA A 112 25.25 2.46 -3.67
C ALA A 112 25.07 0.94 -3.72
#